data_971a62eaf90afd101b97291e7443074c
#
_entry.id   971a62eaf90afd101b97291e7443074c
#
_cell.length_a   1.000
_cell.length_b   1.000
_cell.length_c   1.000
_cell.angle_alpha   90.00
_cell.angle_beta   90.00
_cell.angle_gamma   90.00
#
_symmetry.space_group_name_H-M   'P 1'
#
loop_
_entity.id
_entity.type
_entity.pdbx_description
1 polymer ?
#
loop_
_entity_poly.entity_id
_entity_poly.type
_entity_poly.pdbx_seq_one_letter_code
_entity_poly.pdbx_strand_id
1 'polypeptide(L)'
;MNFKISVIIPVYNAKDDISQAIDSIINQTIGFDNIELIVVDDASTDNSKDIIKSYQSKYDNIKLIELSQNSGLPGKPRSKGIDYATSDYIVFLDSDDIYENDAFEILYDTILKENSDFVISSHYINLDGDMVKANLLSTDEELISLNPLKNQETFDKLSCNHLVAPWGKIYRKELITKNNIRFPEDSLCEDTYFYFKCLINSNNVTLLPKNYLYVYNTFENRKTAIHGHDMKKFNNFLKGMIYTKDLLKDINLSINVFLSENISSLLLIFSNLNKSDKKRAVLKIYDFEKDLDILIPRKEISILNNFILKKQFKLAIFISNCYSFLYNNKFIKNFYRKFNNKKNS
;
A
#
# COMPACT_ATOMS: atom_id res chain seq x y z
N MET A 1 -9.96 -23.62 -18.24
CA MET A 1 -9.14 -24.00 -17.07
C MET A 1 -9.75 -23.34 -15.85
N ASN A 2 -9.81 -24.05 -14.72
CA ASN A 2 -10.36 -23.48 -13.50
C ASN A 2 -9.18 -23.17 -12.57
N PHE A 3 -8.67 -21.94 -12.62
CA PHE A 3 -7.54 -21.51 -11.81
C PHE A 3 -7.95 -21.34 -10.33
N LYS A 4 -7.05 -21.64 -9.41
CA LYS A 4 -7.24 -21.41 -7.98
C LYS A 4 -7.08 -19.93 -7.63
N ILE A 5 -6.09 -19.26 -8.24
CA ILE A 5 -5.72 -17.87 -7.94
C ILE A 5 -5.52 -17.09 -9.24
N SER A 6 -6.05 -15.86 -9.32
CA SER A 6 -5.67 -14.86 -10.31
C SER A 6 -4.68 -13.87 -9.67
N VAL A 7 -3.47 -13.79 -10.20
CA VAL A 7 -2.44 -12.84 -9.77
C VAL A 7 -2.44 -11.65 -10.71
N ILE A 8 -2.46 -10.44 -10.16
CA ILE A 8 -2.50 -9.19 -10.92
C ILE A 8 -1.22 -8.40 -10.68
N ILE A 9 -0.47 -8.12 -11.77
CA ILE A 9 0.75 -7.29 -11.75
C ILE A 9 0.51 -6.03 -12.57
N PRO A 10 0.45 -4.83 -11.94
CA PRO A 10 0.51 -3.56 -12.66
C PRO A 10 1.95 -3.28 -13.09
N VAL A 11 2.17 -2.92 -14.36
CA VAL A 11 3.51 -2.69 -14.92
C VAL A 11 3.60 -1.33 -15.59
N TYR A 12 4.64 -0.58 -15.27
CA TYR A 12 5.06 0.60 -16.01
C TYR A 12 6.57 0.78 -15.94
N ASN A 13 7.27 0.60 -17.07
CA ASN A 13 8.72 0.74 -17.20
C ASN A 13 9.51 -0.09 -16.15
N ALA A 14 9.22 -1.40 -16.08
CA ALA A 14 9.78 -2.34 -15.11
C ALA A 14 10.71 -3.39 -15.76
N LYS A 15 11.41 -3.05 -16.86
CA LYS A 15 12.25 -4.00 -17.63
C LYS A 15 13.31 -4.70 -16.79
N ASP A 16 13.79 -4.07 -15.73
CA ASP A 16 14.88 -4.58 -14.90
C ASP A 16 14.39 -5.56 -13.81
N ASP A 17 13.07 -5.55 -13.50
CA ASP A 17 12.50 -6.26 -12.35
C ASP A 17 11.40 -7.26 -12.73
N ILE A 18 10.64 -7.00 -13.79
CA ILE A 18 9.44 -7.77 -14.14
C ILE A 18 9.70 -9.26 -14.32
N SER A 19 10.89 -9.65 -14.79
CA SER A 19 11.27 -11.07 -14.93
C SER A 19 11.29 -11.75 -13.56
N GLN A 20 11.88 -11.13 -12.55
CA GLN A 20 11.97 -11.69 -11.21
C GLN A 20 10.58 -11.81 -10.56
N ALA A 21 9.72 -10.81 -10.75
CA ALA A 21 8.34 -10.85 -10.30
C ALA A 21 7.58 -12.04 -10.92
N ILE A 22 7.63 -12.21 -12.26
CA ILE A 22 6.98 -13.32 -12.96
C ILE A 22 7.55 -14.68 -12.53
N ASP A 23 8.87 -14.80 -12.41
CA ASP A 23 9.54 -16.04 -12.00
C ASP A 23 9.12 -16.45 -10.58
N SER A 24 8.90 -15.51 -9.66
CA SER A 24 8.40 -15.80 -8.32
C SER A 24 7.00 -16.42 -8.32
N ILE A 25 6.18 -16.13 -9.34
CA ILE A 25 4.85 -16.73 -9.51
C ILE A 25 4.93 -18.11 -10.19
N ILE A 26 5.81 -18.27 -11.17
CA ILE A 26 6.03 -19.55 -11.86
C ILE A 26 6.53 -20.63 -10.88
N ASN A 27 7.37 -20.23 -9.92
CA ASN A 27 7.99 -21.15 -8.96
C ASN A 27 7.11 -21.44 -7.70
N GLN A 28 5.85 -21.05 -7.68
CA GLN A 28 4.97 -21.29 -6.54
C GLN A 28 4.68 -22.79 -6.33
N THR A 29 4.74 -23.26 -5.07
CA THR A 29 4.51 -24.66 -4.69
C THR A 29 3.09 -25.17 -4.98
N ILE A 30 2.11 -24.28 -5.00
CA ILE A 30 0.73 -24.59 -5.41
C ILE A 30 0.64 -25.09 -6.88
N GLY A 31 1.71 -24.87 -7.67
CA GLY A 31 1.82 -25.23 -9.09
C GLY A 31 1.29 -24.13 -10.01
N PHE A 32 2.09 -23.75 -11.01
CA PHE A 32 1.77 -22.64 -11.92
C PHE A 32 0.51 -22.89 -12.77
N ASP A 33 0.17 -24.15 -13.06
CA ASP A 33 -1.07 -24.52 -13.76
C ASP A 33 -2.35 -24.17 -13.00
N ASN A 34 -2.24 -23.92 -11.68
CA ASN A 34 -3.35 -23.47 -10.84
C ASN A 34 -3.45 -21.93 -10.76
N ILE A 35 -2.56 -21.21 -11.42
CA ILE A 35 -2.44 -19.74 -11.35
C ILE A 35 -2.76 -19.12 -12.70
N GLU A 36 -3.64 -18.13 -12.70
CA GLU A 36 -3.84 -17.19 -13.81
C GLU A 36 -3.00 -15.95 -13.52
N LEU A 37 -2.03 -15.64 -14.38
CA LEU A 37 -1.20 -14.45 -14.24
C LEU A 37 -1.67 -13.36 -15.21
N ILE A 38 -2.14 -12.24 -14.67
CA ILE A 38 -2.67 -11.09 -15.41
C ILE A 38 -1.71 -9.93 -15.24
N VAL A 39 -0.95 -9.63 -16.28
CA VAL A 39 -0.02 -8.51 -16.31
C VAL A 39 -0.68 -7.35 -17.04
N VAL A 40 -0.83 -6.21 -16.38
CA VAL A 40 -1.45 -5.03 -16.97
C VAL A 40 -0.39 -3.95 -17.20
N ASP A 41 0.01 -3.79 -18.46
CA ASP A 41 0.99 -2.79 -18.88
C ASP A 41 0.33 -1.41 -19.02
N ASP A 42 0.77 -0.45 -18.24
CA ASP A 42 0.29 0.93 -18.21
C ASP A 42 0.99 1.82 -19.26
N ALA A 43 1.04 1.35 -20.50
CA ALA A 43 1.71 1.97 -21.65
C ALA A 43 3.21 2.19 -21.42
N SER A 44 3.95 1.14 -21.04
CA SER A 44 5.41 1.18 -20.91
C SER A 44 6.10 1.60 -22.20
N THR A 45 7.19 2.36 -22.05
CA THR A 45 8.03 2.88 -23.13
C THR A 45 9.40 2.17 -23.21
N ASP A 46 9.68 1.28 -22.28
CA ASP A 46 10.87 0.43 -22.25
C ASP A 46 10.57 -0.99 -22.77
N ASN A 47 11.50 -1.92 -22.58
CA ASN A 47 11.36 -3.31 -23.05
C ASN A 47 10.48 -4.19 -22.14
N SER A 48 9.76 -3.65 -21.16
CA SER A 48 8.91 -4.44 -20.26
C SER A 48 7.91 -5.33 -21.02
N LYS A 49 7.27 -4.78 -22.05
CA LYS A 49 6.28 -5.53 -22.86
C LYS A 49 6.90 -6.71 -23.61
N ASP A 50 8.07 -6.56 -24.19
CA ASP A 50 8.75 -7.62 -24.93
C ASP A 50 9.15 -8.77 -24.01
N ILE A 51 9.61 -8.43 -22.80
CA ILE A 51 9.88 -9.41 -21.74
C ILE A 51 8.62 -10.20 -21.41
N ILE A 52 7.50 -9.52 -21.10
CA ILE A 52 6.24 -10.17 -20.74
C ILE A 52 5.74 -11.07 -21.90
N LYS A 53 5.81 -10.60 -23.17
CA LYS A 53 5.43 -11.39 -24.35
C LYS A 53 6.29 -12.65 -24.49
N SER A 54 7.56 -12.62 -24.10
CA SER A 54 8.43 -13.79 -24.10
C SER A 54 7.99 -14.88 -23.10
N TYR A 55 7.42 -14.48 -21.96
CA TYR A 55 6.80 -15.41 -21.02
C TYR A 55 5.45 -15.92 -21.55
N GLN A 56 4.61 -15.03 -22.06
CA GLN A 56 3.31 -15.38 -22.64
C GLN A 56 3.43 -16.40 -23.78
N SER A 57 4.51 -16.36 -24.56
CA SER A 57 4.76 -17.36 -25.62
C SER A 57 5.08 -18.76 -25.09
N LYS A 58 5.43 -18.90 -23.80
CA LYS A 58 5.79 -20.17 -23.15
C LYS A 58 4.67 -20.72 -22.26
N TYR A 59 3.77 -19.84 -21.80
CA TYR A 59 2.77 -20.18 -20.78
C TYR A 59 1.40 -19.59 -21.14
N ASP A 60 0.44 -20.44 -21.43
CA ASP A 60 -0.91 -20.05 -21.86
C ASP A 60 -1.75 -19.39 -20.77
N ASN A 61 -1.35 -19.54 -19.49
CA ASN A 61 -2.00 -18.95 -18.33
C ASN A 61 -1.50 -17.52 -17.99
N ILE A 62 -0.59 -16.96 -18.80
CA ILE A 62 -0.16 -15.55 -18.71
C ILE A 62 -0.96 -14.71 -19.70
N LYS A 63 -1.62 -13.68 -19.19
CA LYS A 63 -2.36 -12.69 -19.97
C LYS A 63 -1.71 -11.33 -19.88
N LEU A 64 -1.32 -10.74 -21.01
CA LEU A 64 -0.88 -9.34 -21.10
C LEU A 64 -2.05 -8.47 -21.55
N ILE A 65 -2.34 -7.43 -20.77
CA ILE A 65 -3.32 -6.39 -21.07
C ILE A 65 -2.58 -5.09 -21.24
N GLU A 66 -2.64 -4.49 -22.42
CA GLU A 66 -1.95 -3.23 -22.73
C GLU A 66 -2.95 -2.06 -22.65
N LEU A 67 -2.67 -1.06 -21.81
CA LEU A 67 -3.41 0.18 -21.77
C LEU A 67 -2.92 1.12 -22.89
N SER A 68 -3.83 1.90 -23.44
CA SER A 68 -3.51 2.80 -24.57
C SER A 68 -2.70 4.02 -24.18
N GLN A 69 -2.70 4.39 -22.89
CA GLN A 69 -1.96 5.52 -22.34
C GLN A 69 -1.63 5.30 -20.86
N ASN A 70 -0.51 5.85 -20.41
CA ASN A 70 -0.12 5.80 -19.02
C ASN A 70 -1.13 6.53 -18.13
N SER A 71 -1.60 5.85 -17.10
CA SER A 71 -2.54 6.40 -16.11
C SER A 71 -1.84 7.24 -15.04
N GLY A 72 -0.53 7.06 -14.87
CA GLY A 72 0.30 7.76 -13.89
C GLY A 72 0.22 7.22 -12.46
N LEU A 73 -0.65 6.25 -12.20
CA LEU A 73 -0.87 5.62 -10.88
C LEU A 73 -1.26 4.15 -11.06
N PRO A 74 -0.90 3.26 -10.11
CA PRO A 74 -1.16 1.83 -10.24
C PRO A 74 -2.64 1.43 -10.03
N GLY A 75 -3.50 2.33 -9.58
CA GLY A 75 -4.91 2.04 -9.30
C GLY A 75 -5.69 1.57 -10.53
N LYS A 76 -5.52 2.25 -11.66
CA LYS A 76 -6.20 1.89 -12.92
C LYS A 76 -5.77 0.52 -13.46
N PRO A 77 -4.45 0.22 -13.63
CA PRO A 77 -4.03 -1.11 -14.06
C PRO A 77 -4.45 -2.22 -13.08
N ARG A 78 -4.41 -2.01 -11.75
CA ARG A 78 -4.92 -2.99 -10.79
C ARG A 78 -6.42 -3.23 -10.95
N SER A 79 -7.23 -2.17 -11.07
CA SER A 79 -8.68 -2.28 -11.31
C SER A 79 -8.97 -2.99 -12.61
N LYS A 80 -8.20 -2.74 -13.67
CA LYS A 80 -8.32 -3.42 -14.93
C LYS A 80 -8.01 -4.92 -14.80
N GLY A 81 -6.97 -5.29 -14.06
CA GLY A 81 -6.64 -6.69 -13.77
C GLY A 81 -7.77 -7.42 -13.06
N ILE A 82 -8.46 -6.78 -12.10
CA ILE A 82 -9.65 -7.34 -11.44
C ILE A 82 -10.75 -7.71 -12.45
N ASP A 83 -10.99 -6.87 -13.47
CA ASP A 83 -12.01 -7.12 -14.49
C ASP A 83 -11.70 -8.37 -15.34
N TYR A 84 -10.43 -8.73 -15.50
CA TYR A 84 -9.98 -9.89 -16.28
C TYR A 84 -9.77 -11.17 -15.43
N ALA A 85 -9.74 -11.05 -14.12
CA ALA A 85 -9.55 -12.18 -13.21
C ALA A 85 -10.71 -13.18 -13.33
N THR A 86 -10.39 -14.47 -13.53
CA THR A 86 -11.41 -15.53 -13.68
C THR A 86 -11.53 -16.42 -12.44
N SER A 87 -10.49 -16.49 -11.60
CA SER A 87 -10.49 -17.25 -10.35
C SER A 87 -11.39 -16.61 -9.28
N ASP A 88 -11.81 -17.42 -8.32
CA ASP A 88 -12.54 -16.95 -7.13
C ASP A 88 -11.65 -16.18 -6.13
N TYR A 89 -10.34 -16.22 -6.31
CA TYR A 89 -9.37 -15.57 -5.42
C TYR A 89 -8.39 -14.70 -6.20
N ILE A 90 -8.11 -13.50 -5.65
CA ILE A 90 -7.22 -12.51 -6.27
C ILE A 90 -6.05 -12.23 -5.33
N VAL A 91 -4.86 -12.14 -5.93
CA VAL A 91 -3.61 -11.69 -5.30
C VAL A 91 -3.02 -10.55 -6.14
N PHE A 92 -2.42 -9.55 -5.49
CA PHE A 92 -1.67 -8.50 -6.17
C PHE A 92 -0.18 -8.66 -5.92
N LEU A 93 0.62 -8.35 -6.94
CA LEU A 93 2.07 -8.29 -6.87
C LEU A 93 2.54 -7.01 -7.58
N ASP A 94 3.38 -6.21 -6.93
CA ASP A 94 4.02 -5.08 -7.60
C ASP A 94 5.19 -5.58 -8.47
N SER A 95 5.45 -4.90 -9.59
CA SER A 95 6.35 -5.38 -10.65
C SER A 95 7.83 -5.43 -10.26
N ASP A 96 8.19 -4.86 -9.12
CA ASP A 96 9.54 -4.79 -8.56
C ASP A 96 9.72 -5.64 -7.28
N ASP A 97 8.69 -6.39 -6.88
CA ASP A 97 8.66 -7.23 -5.70
C ASP A 97 8.54 -8.73 -6.05
N ILE A 98 8.58 -9.60 -5.04
CA ILE A 98 8.43 -11.05 -5.22
C ILE A 98 7.59 -11.67 -4.10
N TYR A 99 7.03 -12.86 -4.37
CA TYR A 99 6.46 -13.74 -3.37
C TYR A 99 7.44 -14.87 -3.01
N GLU A 100 7.44 -15.31 -1.75
CA GLU A 100 8.10 -16.55 -1.33
C GLU A 100 7.43 -17.76 -2.02
N ASN A 101 8.20 -18.84 -2.25
CA ASN A 101 7.75 -19.95 -3.09
C ASN A 101 6.50 -20.68 -2.58
N ASP A 102 6.25 -20.71 -1.27
CA ASP A 102 5.10 -21.37 -0.63
C ASP A 102 3.94 -20.41 -0.32
N ALA A 103 4.08 -19.16 -0.72
CA ALA A 103 3.16 -18.09 -0.34
C ALA A 103 1.71 -18.38 -0.77
N PHE A 104 1.51 -18.80 -2.00
CA PHE A 104 0.16 -18.98 -2.52
C PHE A 104 -0.53 -20.22 -1.98
N GLU A 105 0.22 -21.27 -1.68
CA GLU A 105 -0.31 -22.46 -1.01
C GLU A 105 -0.81 -22.09 0.40
N ILE A 106 0.03 -21.40 1.20
CA ILE A 106 -0.33 -20.97 2.54
C ILE A 106 -1.54 -20.02 2.53
N LEU A 107 -1.53 -19.01 1.66
CA LEU A 107 -2.63 -18.03 1.56
C LEU A 107 -3.93 -18.70 1.13
N TYR A 108 -3.88 -19.59 0.12
CA TYR A 108 -5.04 -20.28 -0.43
C TYR A 108 -5.65 -21.25 0.57
N ASP A 109 -4.83 -22.08 1.22
CA ASP A 109 -5.32 -23.02 2.23
C ASP A 109 -5.90 -22.29 3.44
N THR A 110 -5.29 -21.18 3.84
CA THR A 110 -5.79 -20.36 4.96
C THR A 110 -7.14 -19.75 4.64
N ILE A 111 -7.31 -19.11 3.46
CA ILE A 111 -8.58 -18.44 3.13
C ILE A 111 -9.74 -19.43 3.03
N LEU A 112 -9.46 -20.67 2.59
CA LEU A 112 -10.45 -21.74 2.54
C LEU A 112 -10.78 -22.25 3.94
N LYS A 113 -9.77 -22.62 4.73
CA LYS A 113 -9.91 -23.21 6.06
C LYS A 113 -10.63 -22.26 7.03
N GLU A 114 -10.23 -21.00 7.06
CA GLU A 114 -10.79 -19.99 7.95
C GLU A 114 -12.07 -19.35 7.39
N ASN A 115 -12.47 -19.68 6.17
CA ASN A 115 -13.59 -19.07 5.44
C ASN A 115 -13.51 -17.53 5.47
N SER A 116 -12.30 -16.99 5.21
CA SER A 116 -12.03 -15.56 5.30
C SER A 116 -12.48 -14.81 4.03
N ASP A 117 -12.81 -13.54 4.18
CA ASP A 117 -13.04 -12.63 3.06
C ASP A 117 -11.72 -12.21 2.43
N PHE A 118 -10.69 -12.03 3.27
CA PHE A 118 -9.30 -11.93 2.82
C PHE A 118 -8.32 -12.30 3.94
N VAL A 119 -7.10 -12.67 3.55
CA VAL A 119 -6.00 -13.04 4.44
C VAL A 119 -4.83 -12.09 4.25
N ILE A 120 -4.13 -11.73 5.31
CA ILE A 120 -2.96 -10.83 5.32
C ILE A 120 -1.77 -11.56 5.92
N SER A 121 -0.63 -11.57 5.23
CA SER A 121 0.64 -12.11 5.74
C SER A 121 1.60 -11.01 6.16
N SER A 122 2.55 -11.34 7.04
CA SER A 122 3.77 -10.57 7.25
C SER A 122 4.63 -10.55 5.98
N HIS A 123 5.64 -9.69 5.94
CA HIS A 123 6.51 -9.57 4.78
C HIS A 123 7.96 -9.31 5.18
N TYR A 124 8.87 -9.51 4.25
CA TYR A 124 10.25 -9.04 4.34
C TYR A 124 10.38 -7.67 3.68
N ILE A 125 11.29 -6.87 4.18
CA ILE A 125 11.82 -5.68 3.50
C ILE A 125 13.24 -6.02 3.07
N ASN A 126 13.49 -6.03 1.77
CA ASN A 126 14.82 -6.22 1.21
C ASN A 126 15.50 -4.84 1.05
N LEU A 127 16.53 -4.61 1.83
CA LEU A 127 17.34 -3.38 1.83
C LEU A 127 18.68 -3.69 1.13
N ASP A 128 18.73 -3.59 -0.21
CA ASP A 128 19.94 -3.87 -1.01
C ASP A 128 20.59 -5.25 -0.70
N GLY A 129 19.77 -6.28 -0.45
CA GLY A 129 20.17 -7.64 -0.13
C GLY A 129 20.02 -8.03 1.34
N ASP A 130 19.87 -7.08 2.24
CA ASP A 130 19.60 -7.34 3.66
C ASP A 130 18.09 -7.54 3.89
N MET A 131 17.70 -8.75 4.27
CA MET A 131 16.32 -9.13 4.52
C MET A 131 15.90 -8.80 5.96
N VAL A 132 14.96 -7.87 6.12
CA VAL A 132 14.42 -7.46 7.43
C VAL A 132 12.97 -7.89 7.57
N LYS A 133 12.63 -8.57 8.68
CA LYS A 133 11.24 -8.96 8.97
C LYS A 133 10.39 -7.76 9.32
N ALA A 134 9.30 -7.58 8.59
CA ALA A 134 8.24 -6.61 8.89
C ALA A 134 7.01 -7.36 9.40
N ASN A 135 6.81 -7.33 10.71
CA ASN A 135 5.70 -8.03 11.37
C ASN A 135 4.39 -7.26 11.20
N LEU A 136 3.30 -7.96 10.89
CA LEU A 136 1.94 -7.40 10.93
C LEU A 136 1.57 -6.92 12.34
N LEU A 137 1.85 -7.78 13.32
CA LEU A 137 1.56 -7.55 14.72
C LEU A 137 2.70 -8.11 15.58
N SER A 138 2.97 -7.44 16.70
CA SER A 138 3.85 -7.97 17.74
C SER A 138 3.06 -8.97 18.59
N THR A 139 3.03 -10.24 18.20
CA THR A 139 2.28 -11.31 18.85
C THR A 139 2.99 -12.65 18.69
N ASP A 140 2.72 -13.60 19.59
CA ASP A 140 3.18 -14.98 19.47
C ASP A 140 2.18 -15.88 18.73
N GLU A 141 0.99 -15.38 18.43
CA GLU A 141 -0.02 -16.11 17.68
C GLU A 141 0.42 -16.32 16.23
N GLU A 142 0.17 -17.51 15.69
CA GLU A 142 0.47 -17.85 14.29
C GLU A 142 -0.64 -17.42 13.34
N LEU A 143 -1.90 -17.44 13.83
CA LEU A 143 -3.10 -17.12 13.06
C LEU A 143 -4.10 -16.39 13.95
N ILE A 144 -4.70 -15.30 13.44
CA ILE A 144 -5.71 -14.49 14.12
C ILE A 144 -6.85 -14.19 13.15
N SER A 145 -8.05 -14.70 13.43
CA SER A 145 -9.26 -14.38 12.63
C SER A 145 -10.12 -13.35 13.34
N LEU A 146 -10.49 -12.28 12.64
CA LEU A 146 -11.13 -11.09 13.20
C LEU A 146 -12.35 -10.67 12.36
N ASN A 147 -13.44 -10.27 13.04
CA ASN A 147 -14.49 -9.49 12.40
C ASN A 147 -14.12 -8.00 12.52
N PRO A 148 -13.86 -7.28 11.40
CA PRO A 148 -13.33 -5.92 11.44
C PRO A 148 -14.21 -4.91 12.17
N LEU A 149 -15.52 -5.06 12.06
CA LEU A 149 -16.48 -4.12 12.64
C LEU A 149 -17.05 -4.58 13.99
N LYS A 150 -16.48 -5.60 14.61
CA LYS A 150 -16.93 -6.14 15.91
C LYS A 150 -16.86 -5.10 17.03
N ASN A 151 -15.76 -4.37 17.11
CA ASN A 151 -15.50 -3.33 18.11
C ASN A 151 -14.34 -2.41 17.68
N GLN A 152 -14.13 -1.31 18.44
CA GLN A 152 -13.09 -0.33 18.16
C GLN A 152 -11.68 -0.92 18.19
N GLU A 153 -11.38 -1.76 19.18
CA GLU A 153 -10.04 -2.37 19.32
C GLU A 153 -9.67 -3.19 18.08
N THR A 154 -10.61 -4.00 17.57
CA THR A 154 -10.39 -4.79 16.36
C THR A 154 -10.22 -3.92 15.13
N PHE A 155 -11.05 -2.88 15.00
CA PHE A 155 -10.95 -1.94 13.88
C PHE A 155 -9.62 -1.17 13.91
N ASP A 156 -9.20 -0.67 15.08
CA ASP A 156 -7.91 0.01 15.24
C ASP A 156 -6.72 -0.88 14.90
N LYS A 157 -6.76 -2.14 15.35
CA LYS A 157 -5.74 -3.15 15.02
C LYS A 157 -5.59 -3.35 13.51
N LEU A 158 -6.69 -3.32 12.76
CA LEU A 158 -6.72 -3.49 11.30
C LEU A 158 -6.58 -2.16 10.53
N SER A 159 -6.54 -1.00 11.20
CA SER A 159 -6.50 0.33 10.55
C SER A 159 -5.08 0.90 10.42
N CYS A 160 -4.04 0.13 10.71
CA CYS A 160 -2.65 0.57 10.62
C CYS A 160 -2.16 0.66 9.17
N ASN A 161 -1.37 1.70 8.84
CA ASN A 161 -0.88 1.94 7.48
C ASN A 161 -0.04 0.81 6.88
N HIS A 162 0.69 0.05 7.70
CA HIS A 162 1.48 -1.09 7.20
C HIS A 162 0.62 -2.25 6.68
N LEU A 163 -0.69 -2.22 6.91
CA LEU A 163 -1.65 -3.22 6.41
C LEU A 163 -2.32 -2.80 5.09
N VAL A 164 -2.24 -1.55 4.66
CA VAL A 164 -3.06 -1.05 3.54
C VAL A 164 -2.59 -1.47 2.16
N ALA A 165 -1.31 -1.82 1.99
CA ALA A 165 -0.80 -2.29 0.70
C ALA A 165 -1.62 -3.45 0.14
N PRO A 166 -1.91 -3.53 -1.17
CA PRO A 166 -2.74 -4.60 -1.72
C PRO A 166 -2.03 -5.95 -1.79
N TRP A 167 -0.69 -5.96 -1.81
CA TRP A 167 0.15 -7.15 -1.84
C TRP A 167 0.28 -7.83 -0.47
N GLY A 168 0.89 -9.02 -0.43
CA GLY A 168 0.99 -9.85 0.77
C GLY A 168 -0.38 -10.34 1.26
N LYS A 169 -1.37 -10.42 0.36
CA LYS A 169 -2.76 -10.75 0.66
C LYS A 169 -3.39 -11.62 -0.41
N ILE A 170 -4.37 -12.42 -0.01
CA ILE A 170 -5.31 -13.06 -0.89
C ILE A 170 -6.72 -12.58 -0.57
N TYR A 171 -7.49 -12.23 -1.59
CA TYR A 171 -8.84 -11.71 -1.47
C TYR A 171 -9.85 -12.64 -2.12
N ARG A 172 -11.01 -12.86 -1.48
CA ARG A 172 -12.16 -13.47 -2.13
C ARG A 172 -12.69 -12.51 -3.19
N LYS A 173 -12.73 -12.93 -4.45
CA LYS A 173 -13.18 -12.09 -5.58
C LYS A 173 -14.62 -11.61 -5.40
N GLU A 174 -15.49 -12.45 -4.81
CA GLU A 174 -16.87 -12.09 -4.51
C GLU A 174 -16.96 -10.84 -3.61
N LEU A 175 -16.10 -10.69 -2.59
CA LEU A 175 -16.03 -9.49 -1.76
C LEU A 175 -15.85 -8.25 -2.64
N ILE A 176 -14.93 -8.32 -3.59
CA ILE A 176 -14.57 -7.19 -4.47
C ILE A 176 -15.70 -6.87 -5.46
N THR A 177 -16.24 -7.89 -6.12
CA THR A 177 -17.22 -7.72 -7.19
C THR A 177 -18.59 -7.33 -6.67
N LYS A 178 -19.09 -7.98 -5.60
CA LYS A 178 -20.40 -7.73 -4.99
C LYS A 178 -20.51 -6.32 -4.41
N ASN A 179 -19.41 -5.79 -3.87
CA ASN A 179 -19.38 -4.47 -3.26
C ASN A 179 -18.82 -3.39 -4.20
N ASN A 180 -18.63 -3.71 -5.49
CA ASN A 180 -18.06 -2.82 -6.50
C ASN A 180 -16.79 -2.11 -6.00
N ILE A 181 -15.84 -2.90 -5.46
CA ILE A 181 -14.57 -2.38 -4.93
C ILE A 181 -13.61 -2.18 -6.10
N ARG A 182 -13.09 -0.95 -6.23
CA ARG A 182 -12.08 -0.57 -7.23
C ARG A 182 -11.08 0.38 -6.60
N PHE A 183 -9.88 0.40 -7.15
CA PHE A 183 -8.88 1.41 -6.80
C PHE A 183 -9.28 2.76 -7.40
N PRO A 184 -9.23 3.88 -6.67
CA PRO A 184 -9.32 5.20 -7.26
C PRO A 184 -8.24 5.42 -8.33
N GLU A 185 -8.63 5.96 -9.48
CA GLU A 185 -7.71 6.14 -10.62
C GLU A 185 -6.96 7.47 -10.59
N ASP A 186 -7.41 8.43 -9.78
CA ASP A 186 -7.01 9.84 -9.81
C ASP A 186 -6.50 10.38 -8.47
N SER A 187 -6.11 9.49 -7.54
CA SER A 187 -5.57 9.85 -6.24
C SER A 187 -4.41 8.95 -5.84
N LEU A 188 -3.46 9.48 -5.09
CA LEU A 188 -2.51 8.68 -4.32
C LEU A 188 -3.25 8.08 -3.11
N CYS A 189 -2.70 7.04 -2.49
CA CYS A 189 -3.37 6.24 -1.45
C CYS A 189 -4.60 5.49 -1.99
N GLU A 190 -4.58 5.11 -3.27
CA GLU A 190 -5.59 4.25 -3.89
C GLU A 190 -5.67 2.88 -3.20
N ASP A 191 -4.53 2.39 -2.72
CA ASP A 191 -4.37 1.17 -1.91
C ASP A 191 -5.10 1.29 -0.56
N THR A 192 -4.94 2.42 0.11
CA THR A 192 -5.62 2.71 1.38
C THR A 192 -7.15 2.69 1.21
N TYR A 193 -7.67 3.36 0.19
CA TYR A 193 -9.09 3.35 -0.11
C TYR A 193 -9.59 1.93 -0.42
N PHE A 194 -8.88 1.19 -1.27
CA PHE A 194 -9.21 -0.18 -1.64
C PHE A 194 -9.25 -1.09 -0.41
N TYR A 195 -8.21 -1.02 0.43
CA TYR A 195 -8.11 -1.80 1.66
C TYR A 195 -9.27 -1.53 2.61
N PHE A 196 -9.54 -0.26 2.94
CA PHE A 196 -10.65 0.07 3.84
C PHE A 196 -12.01 -0.30 3.26
N LYS A 197 -12.18 -0.19 1.95
CA LYS A 197 -13.42 -0.64 1.31
C LYS A 197 -13.58 -2.16 1.38
N CYS A 198 -12.50 -2.95 1.28
CA CYS A 198 -12.54 -4.38 1.59
C CYS A 198 -12.86 -4.60 3.07
N LEU A 199 -12.17 -3.89 3.98
CA LEU A 199 -12.29 -4.07 5.41
C LEU A 199 -13.72 -3.88 5.93
N ILE A 200 -14.37 -2.78 5.55
CA ILE A 200 -15.73 -2.46 6.04
C ILE A 200 -16.83 -3.34 5.41
N ASN A 201 -16.52 -4.06 4.34
CA ASN A 201 -17.43 -5.01 3.70
C ASN A 201 -17.12 -6.47 4.06
N SER A 202 -16.15 -6.71 4.96
CA SER A 202 -15.74 -8.04 5.38
C SER A 202 -16.37 -8.42 6.72
N ASN A 203 -16.66 -9.72 6.86
CA ASN A 203 -17.09 -10.32 8.13
C ASN A 203 -15.93 -11.06 8.83
N ASN A 204 -14.98 -11.59 8.06
CA ASN A 204 -13.86 -12.34 8.58
C ASN A 204 -12.56 -12.01 7.83
N VAL A 205 -11.60 -11.47 8.57
CA VAL A 205 -10.24 -11.18 8.08
C VAL A 205 -9.26 -12.00 8.90
N THR A 206 -8.38 -12.74 8.22
CA THR A 206 -7.37 -13.56 8.90
C THR A 206 -5.99 -12.95 8.71
N LEU A 207 -5.25 -12.84 9.81
CA LEU A 207 -3.87 -12.39 9.85
C LEU A 207 -2.95 -13.59 10.07
N LEU A 208 -1.82 -13.61 9.38
CA LEU A 208 -0.73 -14.58 9.50
C LEU A 208 0.56 -13.86 9.99
N PRO A 209 0.65 -13.53 11.30
CA PRO A 209 1.74 -12.69 11.80
C PRO A 209 3.14 -13.33 11.71
N LYS A 210 3.22 -14.66 11.68
CA LYS A 210 4.50 -15.40 11.62
C LYS A 210 4.89 -15.85 10.21
N ASN A 211 4.00 -15.70 9.21
CA ASN A 211 4.26 -16.07 7.81
C ASN A 211 4.70 -14.85 7.01
N TYR A 212 5.96 -14.84 6.60
CA TYR A 212 6.57 -13.76 5.81
C TYR A 212 6.56 -14.19 4.34
N LEU A 213 5.44 -13.91 3.65
CA LEU A 213 5.16 -14.48 2.34
C LEU A 213 5.45 -13.54 1.16
N TYR A 214 5.77 -12.30 1.43
CA TYR A 214 6.05 -11.26 0.43
C TYR A 214 7.39 -10.61 0.71
N VAL A 215 8.13 -10.25 -0.33
CA VAL A 215 9.40 -9.52 -0.23
C VAL A 215 9.23 -8.18 -0.91
N TYR A 216 9.18 -7.13 -0.11
CA TYR A 216 9.15 -5.74 -0.56
C TYR A 216 10.58 -5.26 -0.83
N ASN A 217 10.92 -5.05 -2.11
CA ASN A 217 12.24 -4.59 -2.51
C ASN A 217 12.38 -3.07 -2.40
N THR A 218 13.37 -2.60 -1.65
CA THR A 218 13.72 -1.18 -1.57
C THR A 218 15.14 -0.97 -2.07
N PHE A 219 15.32 -0.01 -2.97
CA PHE A 219 16.62 0.34 -3.50
C PHE A 219 16.95 1.80 -3.14
N GLU A 220 18.13 2.06 -2.58
CA GLU A 220 18.52 3.43 -2.13
C GLU A 220 18.38 4.49 -3.23
N ASN A 221 18.47 4.13 -4.50
CA ASN A 221 18.45 5.03 -5.65
C ASN A 221 17.10 5.05 -6.40
N ARG A 222 16.09 4.27 -6.02
CA ARG A 222 14.78 4.29 -6.68
C ARG A 222 13.91 5.41 -6.13
N LYS A 223 13.36 6.19 -7.06
CA LYS A 223 12.30 7.16 -6.74
C LYS A 223 10.98 6.40 -6.62
N THR A 224 10.54 6.14 -5.40
CA THR A 224 9.18 5.64 -5.18
C THR A 224 8.15 6.69 -5.60
N ALA A 225 6.93 6.26 -5.91
CA ALA A 225 5.81 7.17 -6.22
C ALA A 225 5.63 8.25 -5.14
N ILE A 226 6.10 8.01 -3.91
CA ILE A 226 6.07 8.95 -2.79
C ILE A 226 7.21 10.02 -2.86
N HIS A 227 8.22 9.88 -3.72
CA HIS A 227 9.36 10.81 -3.82
C HIS A 227 9.11 11.96 -4.83
N GLY A 228 8.24 12.86 -4.57
CA GLY A 228 8.04 14.11 -5.32
C GLY A 228 7.60 15.20 -4.35
N HIS A 229 7.98 16.45 -4.59
CA HIS A 229 7.76 17.56 -3.66
C HIS A 229 6.99 18.68 -4.35
N ASP A 230 5.88 18.34 -5.05
CA ASP A 230 5.06 19.29 -5.78
C ASP A 230 3.60 19.29 -5.29
N MET A 231 2.87 20.34 -5.67
CA MET A 231 1.46 20.51 -5.33
C MET A 231 0.55 19.48 -5.96
N LYS A 232 0.92 18.89 -7.11
CA LYS A 232 0.11 17.84 -7.76
C LYS A 232 0.07 16.63 -6.85
N LYS A 233 1.23 16.20 -6.36
CA LYS A 233 1.34 15.07 -5.44
C LYS A 233 0.64 15.32 -4.11
N PHE A 234 0.85 16.51 -3.52
CA PHE A 234 0.14 16.91 -2.30
C PHE A 234 -1.38 16.81 -2.48
N ASN A 235 -1.90 17.37 -3.59
CA ASN A 235 -3.34 17.36 -3.86
C ASN A 235 -3.86 15.91 -4.08
N ASN A 236 -3.11 15.07 -4.79
CA ASN A 236 -3.51 13.68 -5.04
C ASN A 236 -3.51 12.86 -3.76
N PHE A 237 -2.55 13.08 -2.86
CA PHE A 237 -2.51 12.42 -1.54
C PHE A 237 -3.70 12.87 -0.67
N LEU A 238 -3.91 14.18 -0.55
CA LEU A 238 -5.04 14.73 0.21
C LEU A 238 -6.39 14.23 -0.35
N LYS A 239 -6.51 14.11 -1.67
CA LYS A 239 -7.71 13.58 -2.33
C LYS A 239 -7.98 12.13 -1.92
N GLY A 240 -6.96 11.27 -1.90
CA GLY A 240 -7.09 9.88 -1.44
C GLY A 240 -7.52 9.79 0.03
N MET A 241 -6.97 10.66 0.89
CA MET A 241 -7.41 10.75 2.29
C MET A 241 -8.88 11.18 2.41
N ILE A 242 -9.33 12.15 1.61
CA ILE A 242 -10.74 12.59 1.59
C ILE A 242 -11.63 11.44 1.16
N TYR A 243 -11.29 10.72 0.09
CA TYR A 243 -12.07 9.56 -0.37
C TYR A 243 -12.21 8.49 0.72
N THR A 244 -11.13 8.17 1.42
CA THR A 244 -11.15 7.17 2.49
C THR A 244 -11.93 7.68 3.71
N LYS A 245 -11.75 8.95 4.09
CA LYS A 245 -12.54 9.57 5.17
C LYS A 245 -14.04 9.54 4.86
N ASP A 246 -14.43 9.90 3.63
CA ASP A 246 -15.83 9.90 3.20
C ASP A 246 -16.41 8.47 3.13
N LEU A 247 -15.60 7.49 2.74
CA LEU A 247 -15.96 6.07 2.79
C LEU A 247 -16.27 5.61 4.22
N LEU A 248 -15.49 6.08 5.20
CA LEU A 248 -15.55 5.64 6.59
C LEU A 248 -16.50 6.48 7.47
N LYS A 249 -17.09 7.55 6.95
CA LYS A 249 -17.92 8.49 7.73
C LYS A 249 -19.16 7.88 8.39
N ASP A 250 -19.72 6.84 7.77
CA ASP A 250 -20.99 6.22 8.20
C ASP A 250 -20.75 4.97 9.09
N ILE A 251 -19.49 4.59 9.34
CA ILE A 251 -19.17 3.53 10.30
C ILE A 251 -19.30 4.07 11.73
N ASN A 252 -19.88 3.27 12.62
CA ASN A 252 -20.03 3.67 14.04
C ASN A 252 -18.77 3.33 14.86
N LEU A 253 -17.59 3.62 14.30
CA LEU A 253 -16.26 3.41 14.90
C LEU A 253 -15.37 4.61 14.62
N SER A 254 -14.42 4.89 15.54
CA SER A 254 -13.44 5.95 15.35
C SER A 254 -12.43 5.58 14.25
N ILE A 255 -12.11 6.54 13.40
CA ILE A 255 -11.08 6.41 12.34
C ILE A 255 -9.75 7.10 12.71
N ASN A 256 -9.51 7.35 13.99
CA ASN A 256 -8.37 8.12 14.46
C ASN A 256 -7.03 7.46 14.13
N VAL A 257 -6.90 6.14 14.16
CA VAL A 257 -5.66 5.44 13.78
C VAL A 257 -5.33 5.73 12.32
N PHE A 258 -6.28 5.52 11.41
CA PHE A 258 -6.13 5.86 9.99
C PHE A 258 -5.74 7.33 9.79
N LEU A 259 -6.46 8.26 10.41
CA LEU A 259 -6.23 9.70 10.24
C LEU A 259 -4.85 10.11 10.77
N SER A 260 -4.45 9.66 11.95
CA SER A 260 -3.20 10.07 12.59
C SER A 260 -1.97 9.66 11.77
N GLU A 261 -1.96 8.47 11.20
CA GLU A 261 -0.86 7.97 10.38
C GLU A 261 -0.79 8.68 9.01
N ASN A 262 -1.93 8.88 8.37
CA ASN A 262 -1.99 9.50 7.05
C ASN A 262 -1.76 11.02 7.09
N ILE A 263 -2.21 11.72 8.13
CA ILE A 263 -1.88 13.13 8.36
C ILE A 263 -0.38 13.29 8.56
N SER A 264 0.27 12.38 9.27
CA SER A 264 1.73 12.39 9.40
C SER A 264 2.44 12.36 8.04
N SER A 265 1.97 11.52 7.12
CA SER A 265 2.49 11.44 5.75
C SER A 265 2.19 12.71 4.93
N LEU A 266 0.96 13.25 5.05
CA LEU A 266 0.57 14.51 4.40
C LEU A 266 1.44 15.69 4.85
N LEU A 267 1.71 15.80 6.16
CA LEU A 267 2.56 16.84 6.71
C LEU A 267 4.03 16.69 6.32
N LEU A 268 4.49 15.46 6.09
CA LEU A 268 5.82 15.21 5.51
C LEU A 268 5.90 15.71 4.06
N ILE A 269 4.91 15.40 3.22
CA ILE A 269 4.83 15.94 1.85
C ILE A 269 4.79 17.48 1.90
N PHE A 270 3.93 18.06 2.76
CA PHE A 270 3.84 19.50 2.97
C PHE A 270 5.19 20.12 3.34
N SER A 271 5.95 19.50 4.24
CA SER A 271 7.24 20.02 4.70
C SER A 271 8.28 20.16 3.58
N ASN A 272 8.13 19.36 2.52
CA ASN A 272 9.03 19.35 1.36
C ASN A 272 8.57 20.22 0.19
N LEU A 273 7.39 20.85 0.25
CA LEU A 273 6.91 21.81 -0.76
C LEU A 273 7.74 23.10 -0.76
N ASN A 274 7.77 23.79 -1.90
CA ASN A 274 8.32 25.14 -1.96
C ASN A 274 7.46 26.17 -1.19
N LYS A 275 8.01 27.35 -0.92
CA LYS A 275 7.37 28.37 -0.06
C LYS A 275 6.00 28.84 -0.59
N SER A 276 5.82 28.95 -1.91
CA SER A 276 4.56 29.40 -2.51
C SER A 276 3.48 28.33 -2.37
N ASP A 277 3.85 27.06 -2.57
CA ASP A 277 2.97 25.91 -2.46
C ASP A 277 2.56 25.64 -1.00
N LYS A 278 3.47 25.82 -0.03
CA LYS A 278 3.15 25.72 1.39
C LYS A 278 2.04 26.68 1.84
N LYS A 279 2.00 27.90 1.27
CA LYS A 279 0.92 28.85 1.58
C LYS A 279 -0.46 28.36 1.13
N ARG A 280 -0.52 27.64 0.01
CA ARG A 280 -1.77 27.05 -0.50
C ARG A 280 -2.12 25.75 0.22
N ALA A 281 -1.13 24.91 0.45
CA ALA A 281 -1.30 23.61 1.08
C ALA A 281 -1.74 23.70 2.54
N VAL A 282 -1.21 24.65 3.32
CA VAL A 282 -1.55 24.82 4.74
C VAL A 282 -3.03 25.11 4.97
N LEU A 283 -3.66 25.86 4.07
CA LEU A 283 -5.11 26.13 4.15
C LEU A 283 -5.92 24.87 3.88
N LYS A 284 -5.49 24.05 2.91
CA LYS A 284 -6.15 22.77 2.59
C LYS A 284 -6.03 21.76 3.73
N ILE A 285 -4.87 21.69 4.40
CA ILE A 285 -4.70 20.86 5.60
C ILE A 285 -5.65 21.33 6.69
N TYR A 286 -5.66 22.63 6.98
CA TYR A 286 -6.56 23.20 7.98
C TYR A 286 -8.03 22.88 7.67
N ASP A 287 -8.49 23.06 6.44
CA ASP A 287 -9.87 22.76 6.06
C ASP A 287 -10.21 21.27 6.17
N PHE A 288 -9.23 20.40 5.93
CA PHE A 288 -9.42 18.95 6.11
C PHE A 288 -9.53 18.55 7.59
N GLU A 289 -8.74 19.18 8.47
CA GLU A 289 -8.56 18.74 9.87
C GLU A 289 -9.38 19.50 10.89
N LYS A 290 -9.86 20.73 10.59
CA LYS A 290 -10.48 21.66 11.56
C LYS A 290 -11.64 21.08 12.37
N ASP A 291 -12.34 20.09 11.81
CA ASP A 291 -13.50 19.45 12.42
C ASP A 291 -13.20 18.01 12.89
N LEU A 292 -11.89 17.65 12.96
CA LEU A 292 -11.43 16.32 13.35
C LEU A 292 -10.70 16.39 14.69
N ASP A 293 -11.04 15.48 15.60
CA ASP A 293 -10.29 15.27 16.85
C ASP A 293 -9.23 14.19 16.62
N ILE A 294 -8.00 14.61 16.28
CA ILE A 294 -6.93 13.71 15.85
C ILE A 294 -5.77 13.80 16.82
N LEU A 295 -5.35 12.65 17.34
CA LEU A 295 -4.13 12.49 18.12
C LEU A 295 -2.97 12.05 17.22
N ILE A 296 -2.00 12.94 16.96
CA ILE A 296 -0.83 12.62 16.15
C ILE A 296 0.28 12.07 17.06
N PRO A 297 0.73 10.81 16.89
CA PRO A 297 1.67 10.18 17.81
C PRO A 297 3.10 10.72 17.69
N ARG A 298 3.49 11.27 16.54
CA ARG A 298 4.84 11.86 16.34
C ARG A 298 4.89 13.28 16.88
N LYS A 299 5.64 13.48 17.98
CA LYS A 299 5.73 14.76 18.71
C LYS A 299 6.08 15.95 17.81
N GLU A 300 7.04 15.79 16.90
CA GLU A 300 7.49 16.85 15.98
C GLU A 300 6.39 17.26 14.97
N ILE A 301 5.66 16.28 14.47
CA ILE A 301 4.56 16.47 13.54
C ILE A 301 3.33 17.02 14.27
N SER A 302 3.09 16.58 15.51
CA SER A 302 2.04 17.12 16.37
C SER A 302 2.22 18.60 16.64
N ILE A 303 3.46 19.08 16.85
CA ILE A 303 3.77 20.51 17.00
C ILE A 303 3.38 21.29 15.73
N LEU A 304 3.79 20.79 14.55
CA LEU A 304 3.45 21.43 13.28
C LEU A 304 1.93 21.51 13.08
N ASN A 305 1.23 20.41 13.35
CA ASN A 305 -0.22 20.32 13.23
C ASN A 305 -0.93 21.31 14.17
N ASN A 306 -0.49 21.42 15.41
CA ASN A 306 -1.03 22.38 16.37
C ASN A 306 -0.97 23.83 15.88
N PHE A 307 0.11 24.23 15.20
CA PHE A 307 0.21 25.58 14.61
C PHE A 307 -0.75 25.76 13.44
N ILE A 308 -0.99 24.72 12.65
CA ILE A 308 -1.97 24.72 11.56
C ILE A 308 -3.37 24.90 12.14
N LEU A 309 -3.78 24.08 13.09
CA LEU A 309 -5.11 24.13 13.72
C LEU A 309 -5.36 25.44 14.48
N LYS A 310 -4.33 26.04 15.06
CA LYS A 310 -4.42 27.38 15.69
C LYS A 310 -4.36 28.55 14.68
N LYS A 311 -4.43 28.28 13.38
CA LYS A 311 -4.31 29.27 12.28
C LYS A 311 -3.01 30.06 12.29
N GLN A 312 -1.97 29.57 12.93
CA GLN A 312 -0.65 30.20 12.97
C GLN A 312 0.19 29.80 11.75
N PHE A 313 -0.36 29.99 10.54
CA PHE A 313 0.16 29.47 9.29
C PHE A 313 1.59 29.91 8.95
N LYS A 314 1.96 31.16 9.29
CA LYS A 314 3.34 31.64 9.09
C LYS A 314 4.35 30.83 9.92
N LEU A 315 3.99 30.51 11.16
CA LEU A 315 4.83 29.74 12.06
C LEU A 315 4.87 28.27 11.67
N ALA A 316 3.73 27.70 11.23
CA ALA A 316 3.67 26.36 10.67
C ALA A 316 4.59 26.19 9.46
N ILE A 317 4.57 27.16 8.51
CA ILE A 317 5.45 27.15 7.34
C ILE A 317 6.92 27.26 7.75
N PHE A 318 7.25 28.11 8.74
CA PHE A 318 8.62 28.22 9.25
C PHE A 318 9.11 26.90 9.87
N ILE A 319 8.32 26.29 10.75
CA ILE A 319 8.64 25.01 11.39
C ILE A 319 8.79 23.90 10.34
N SER A 320 7.90 23.87 9.32
CA SER A 320 8.01 22.89 8.24
C SER A 320 9.30 23.02 7.43
N ASN A 321 9.82 24.24 7.27
CA ASN A 321 11.11 24.47 6.62
C ASN A 321 12.28 23.96 7.47
N CYS A 322 12.23 24.17 8.78
CA CYS A 322 13.23 23.62 9.71
C CYS A 322 13.18 22.08 9.70
N TYR A 323 11.99 21.50 9.71
CA TYR A 323 11.81 20.05 9.66
C TYR A 323 12.37 19.46 8.36
N SER A 324 12.03 20.03 7.21
CA SER A 324 12.56 19.61 5.90
C SER A 324 14.09 19.68 5.87
N PHE A 325 14.69 20.77 6.40
CA PHE A 325 16.15 20.92 6.48
C PHE A 325 16.78 19.81 7.35
N LEU A 326 16.21 19.54 8.52
CA LEU A 326 16.71 18.50 9.43
C LEU A 326 16.55 17.10 8.85
N TYR A 327 15.40 16.80 8.22
CA TYR A 327 15.11 15.49 7.66
C TYR A 327 15.91 15.15 6.40
N ASN A 328 16.21 16.15 5.57
CA ASN A 328 16.97 15.97 4.31
C ASN A 328 18.49 16.03 4.51
N ASN A 329 18.97 16.42 5.71
CA ASN A 329 20.40 16.48 5.98
C ASN A 329 20.96 15.08 6.29
N LYS A 330 21.77 14.53 5.34
CA LYS A 330 22.43 13.21 5.46
C LYS A 330 23.18 13.02 6.78
N PHE A 331 23.80 14.08 7.32
CA PHE A 331 24.55 14.05 8.56
C PHE A 331 23.66 13.77 9.78
N ILE A 332 22.47 14.37 9.78
CA ILE A 332 21.49 14.21 10.86
C ILE A 332 20.81 12.84 10.77
N LYS A 333 20.49 12.34 9.55
CA LYS A 333 20.00 10.98 9.34
C LYS A 333 20.96 9.92 9.89
N ASN A 334 22.26 10.07 9.62
CA ASN A 334 23.28 9.14 10.11
C ASN A 334 23.46 9.24 11.64
N PHE A 335 23.29 10.43 12.22
CA PHE A 335 23.32 10.61 13.67
C PHE A 335 22.13 9.95 14.37
N TYR A 336 20.92 10.11 13.84
CA TYR A 336 19.71 9.45 14.36
C TYR A 336 19.75 7.92 14.20
N ARG A 337 20.25 7.39 13.08
CA ARG A 337 20.48 5.95 12.90
C ARG A 337 21.46 5.39 13.95
N LYS A 338 22.58 6.08 14.20
CA LYS A 338 23.56 5.66 15.24
C LYS A 338 23.00 5.75 16.67
N PHE A 339 22.10 6.69 16.93
CA PHE A 339 21.52 6.88 18.26
C PHE A 339 20.43 5.85 18.58
N ASN A 340 19.61 5.48 17.59
CA ASN A 340 18.57 4.48 17.76
C ASN A 340 19.12 3.05 17.81
N ASN A 341 20.19 2.76 17.08
CA ASN A 341 20.86 1.46 17.17
C ASN A 341 21.56 1.22 18.53
N LYS A 342 21.86 2.28 19.30
CA LYS A 342 22.40 2.16 20.67
C LYS A 342 21.32 1.98 21.74
N LYS A 343 20.03 2.18 21.43
CA LYS A 343 18.93 1.93 22.37
C LYS A 343 18.34 0.53 22.28
N ASN A 344 18.68 -0.21 21.22
CA ASN A 344 18.22 -1.58 20.96
C ASN A 344 19.35 -2.63 21.13
N SER A 345 20.50 -2.23 21.66
CA SER A 345 21.57 -3.07 22.19
C SER A 345 21.65 -2.85 23.70
#